data_dfbec221eb1544bf6c5234c7a12ff58c
#
_entry.id   dfbec221eb1544bf6c5234c7a12ff58c
#
_cell.length_a   1.000
_cell.length_b   1.000
_cell.length_c   1.000
_cell.angle_alpha   90.00
_cell.angle_beta   90.00
_cell.angle_gamma   90.00
#
_symmetry.space_group_name_H-M   'P 1'
#
loop_
_entity.id
_entity.type
_entity.pdbx_description
1 polymer ?
#
loop_
_entity_poly.entity_id
_entity_poly.type
_entity_poly.pdbx_seq_one_letter_code
_entity_poly.pdbx_strand_id
1 'polypeptide(L)'
;MLYRVFMREDGQVLTFIEGYTQSDAMLFHDKRFITHFADDIGSLTVGGRLCIYGDVSDAYKTFAAENGLEVEYFTSLSGFQR
;
A
#
# COMPACT_ATOMS: atom_id res chain seq x y z
N MET A 1 2.08 9.58 10.02
CA MET A 1 2.15 8.82 8.75
C MET A 1 3.54 8.96 8.15
N LEU A 2 4.09 7.89 7.65
CA LEU A 2 5.34 7.88 6.90
C LEU A 2 5.03 7.72 5.42
N TYR A 3 5.74 8.48 4.57
CA TYR A 3 5.61 8.33 3.12
C TYR A 3 6.98 8.53 2.48
N ARG A 4 7.41 7.54 1.69
CA ARG A 4 8.67 7.61 0.95
C ARG A 4 8.49 6.97 -0.43
N VAL A 5 9.16 7.54 -1.41
CA VAL A 5 9.18 6.99 -2.76
C VAL A 5 10.64 6.78 -3.17
N PHE A 6 10.93 5.60 -3.67
CA PHE A 6 12.27 5.24 -4.12
C PHE A 6 12.21 4.78 -5.57
N MET A 7 13.25 5.12 -6.32
CA MET A 7 13.41 4.64 -7.69
C MET A 7 14.71 3.83 -7.77
N ARG A 8 14.63 2.63 -8.37
CA ARG A 8 15.85 1.88 -8.65
C ARG A 8 16.74 2.70 -9.59
N GLU A 9 18.06 2.56 -9.45
CA GLU A 9 19.02 3.40 -10.18
C GLU A 9 18.84 3.35 -11.71
N ASP A 10 18.36 2.22 -12.24
CA ASP A 10 18.09 2.08 -13.67
C ASP A 10 16.81 2.77 -14.14
N GLY A 11 16.04 3.36 -13.23
CA GLY A 11 14.79 4.05 -13.54
C GLY A 11 13.63 3.14 -13.89
N GLN A 12 13.75 1.84 -13.69
CA GLN A 12 12.73 0.87 -14.11
C GLN A 12 11.77 0.44 -13.02
N VAL A 13 12.06 0.74 -11.75
CA VAL A 13 11.21 0.33 -10.63
C VAL A 13 11.00 1.50 -9.68
N LEU A 14 9.72 1.77 -9.37
CA LEU A 14 9.32 2.69 -8.30
C LEU A 14 8.83 1.89 -7.11
N THR A 15 9.26 2.29 -5.92
CA THR A 15 8.79 1.69 -4.67
C THR A 15 8.20 2.78 -3.78
N PHE A 16 6.95 2.56 -3.36
CA PHE A 16 6.26 3.43 -2.41
C PHE A 16 6.26 2.75 -1.05
N ILE A 17 6.80 3.43 -0.05
CA ILE A 17 6.75 2.94 1.33
C ILE A 17 5.87 3.89 2.12
N GLU A 18 4.79 3.34 2.70
CA GLU A 18 3.81 4.11 3.44
C GLU A 18 3.59 3.47 4.79
N GLY A 19 3.63 4.27 5.85
CA GLY A 19 3.38 3.81 7.21
C GLY A 19 2.20 4.55 7.81
N TYR A 20 1.32 3.82 8.47
CA TYR A 20 0.10 4.35 9.06
C TYR A 20 0.02 3.95 10.53
N THR A 21 -0.55 4.83 11.34
CA THR A 21 -0.74 4.55 12.77
C THR A 21 -1.86 3.54 13.01
N GLN A 22 -2.79 3.43 12.06
CA GLN A 22 -3.91 2.48 12.15
C GLN A 22 -4.48 2.20 10.76
N SER A 23 -5.20 1.08 10.64
CA SER A 23 -5.77 0.63 9.37
C SER A 23 -6.81 1.59 8.78
N ASP A 24 -7.53 2.32 9.61
CA ASP A 24 -8.54 3.26 9.12
C ASP A 24 -7.91 4.39 8.31
N ALA A 25 -6.72 4.85 8.71
CA ALA A 25 -5.99 5.87 7.98
C ALA A 25 -5.54 5.34 6.60
N MET A 26 -5.08 4.11 6.54
CA MET A 26 -4.70 3.46 5.29
C MET A 26 -5.91 3.27 4.37
N LEU A 27 -7.02 2.82 4.93
CA LEU A 27 -8.27 2.62 4.17
C LEU A 27 -8.73 3.94 3.53
N PHE A 28 -8.69 5.03 4.30
CA PHE A 28 -9.07 6.36 3.81
C PHE A 28 -8.16 6.80 2.66
N HIS A 29 -6.84 6.62 2.82
CA HIS A 29 -5.87 6.98 1.80
C HIS A 29 -6.08 6.18 0.52
N ASP A 30 -6.24 4.88 0.62
CA ASP A 30 -6.37 4.01 -0.55
C ASP A 30 -7.67 4.25 -1.30
N LYS A 31 -8.75 4.56 -0.61
CA LYS A 31 -10.01 4.94 -1.26
C LYS A 31 -9.83 6.22 -2.08
N ARG A 32 -9.12 7.20 -1.55
CA ARG A 32 -8.85 8.45 -2.27
C ARG A 32 -7.92 8.20 -3.45
N PHE A 33 -6.91 7.38 -3.29
CA PHE A 33 -5.98 7.04 -4.36
C PHE A 33 -6.71 6.40 -5.54
N ILE A 34 -7.55 5.41 -5.27
CA ILE A 34 -8.32 4.73 -6.32
C ILE A 34 -9.23 5.71 -7.05
N THR A 35 -9.88 6.61 -6.32
CA THR A 35 -10.82 7.57 -6.92
C THR A 35 -10.13 8.60 -7.80
N HIS A 36 -8.93 9.08 -7.41
CA HIS A 36 -8.33 10.26 -8.02
C HIS A 36 -7.06 10.01 -8.83
N PHE A 37 -6.29 8.97 -8.51
CA PHE A 37 -4.93 8.82 -9.05
C PHE A 37 -4.62 7.47 -9.70
N ALA A 38 -5.44 6.45 -9.47
CA ALA A 38 -5.12 5.10 -9.93
C ALA A 38 -4.92 5.02 -11.44
N ASP A 39 -5.77 5.69 -12.21
CA ASP A 39 -5.68 5.66 -13.67
C ASP A 39 -4.39 6.32 -14.17
N ASP A 40 -4.00 7.44 -13.57
CA ASP A 40 -2.78 8.15 -13.97
C ASP A 40 -1.54 7.31 -13.70
N ILE A 41 -1.45 6.70 -12.52
CA ILE A 41 -0.34 5.82 -12.18
C ILE A 41 -0.35 4.58 -13.07
N GLY A 42 -1.52 3.99 -13.31
CA GLY A 42 -1.66 2.82 -14.15
C GLY A 42 -1.20 3.05 -15.58
N SER A 43 -1.32 4.27 -16.10
CA SER A 43 -0.86 4.60 -17.45
C SER A 43 0.66 4.69 -17.56
N LEU A 44 1.36 4.89 -16.43
CA LEU A 44 2.81 5.08 -16.39
C LEU A 44 3.58 3.84 -15.94
N THR A 45 2.89 2.84 -15.38
CA THR A 45 3.53 1.67 -14.79
C THR A 45 2.88 0.37 -15.29
N VAL A 46 3.60 -0.74 -15.16
CA VAL A 46 3.09 -2.07 -15.45
C VAL A 46 3.29 -2.96 -14.24
N GLY A 47 2.19 -3.50 -13.74
CA GLY A 47 2.19 -4.44 -12.64
C GLY A 47 2.75 -3.88 -11.33
N GLY A 48 2.82 -4.72 -10.33
CA GLY A 48 3.38 -4.36 -9.05
C GLY A 48 3.02 -5.37 -7.97
N ARG A 49 3.72 -5.24 -6.83
CA ARG A 49 3.41 -5.99 -5.61
C ARG A 49 2.90 -5.03 -4.56
N LEU A 50 1.84 -5.43 -3.88
CA LEU A 50 1.34 -4.68 -2.72
C LEU A 50 1.52 -5.57 -1.49
N CYS A 51 2.42 -5.15 -0.60
CA CYS A 51 2.73 -5.88 0.63
C CYS A 51 2.32 -5.03 1.81
N ILE A 52 1.60 -5.61 2.75
CA ILE A 52 1.18 -4.92 3.96
C ILE A 52 1.71 -5.67 5.17
N TYR A 53 2.40 -4.94 6.04
CA TYR A 53 3.09 -5.48 7.21
C TYR A 53 2.40 -4.99 8.48
N GLY A 54 2.05 -5.91 9.38
CA GLY A 54 1.44 -5.61 10.65
C GLY A 54 -0.03 -6.00 10.72
N ASP A 55 -0.72 -5.47 11.73
CA ASP A 55 -2.13 -5.78 11.96
C ASP A 55 -3.02 -4.96 11.03
N VAL A 56 -3.85 -5.64 10.28
CA VAL A 56 -4.74 -5.01 9.30
C VAL A 56 -6.18 -5.34 9.65
N SER A 57 -7.05 -4.34 9.61
CA SER A 57 -8.47 -4.52 9.93
C SER A 57 -9.18 -5.37 8.88
N ASP A 58 -10.24 -6.04 9.30
CA ASP A 58 -11.10 -6.78 8.37
C ASP A 58 -11.77 -5.85 7.36
N ALA A 59 -12.07 -4.62 7.77
CA ALA A 59 -12.64 -3.61 6.88
C ALA A 59 -11.70 -3.31 5.71
N TYR A 60 -10.39 -3.19 5.96
CA TYR A 60 -9.43 -2.98 4.88
C TYR A 60 -9.33 -4.20 3.96
N LYS A 61 -9.28 -5.41 4.54
CA LYS A 61 -9.21 -6.64 3.74
C LYS A 61 -10.42 -6.80 2.84
N THR A 62 -11.60 -6.48 3.33
CA THR A 62 -12.82 -6.48 2.53
C THR A 62 -12.75 -5.47 1.39
N PHE A 63 -12.33 -4.26 1.69
CA PHE A 63 -12.16 -3.22 0.69
C PHE A 63 -11.17 -3.65 -0.41
N ALA A 64 -10.03 -4.21 -0.02
CA ALA A 64 -9.02 -4.68 -0.97
C ALA A 64 -9.59 -5.76 -1.89
N ALA A 65 -10.30 -6.73 -1.33
CA ALA A 65 -10.92 -7.81 -2.11
C ALA A 65 -11.97 -7.28 -3.07
N GLU A 66 -12.81 -6.35 -2.62
CA GLU A 66 -13.87 -5.76 -3.45
C GLU A 66 -13.32 -4.93 -4.61
N ASN A 67 -12.11 -4.38 -4.46
CA ASN A 67 -11.47 -3.58 -5.51
C ASN A 67 -10.44 -4.35 -6.32
N GLY A 68 -10.38 -5.67 -6.16
CA GLY A 68 -9.48 -6.52 -6.93
C GLY A 68 -8.00 -6.32 -6.61
N LEU A 69 -7.68 -5.83 -5.43
CA LEU A 69 -6.29 -5.63 -5.02
C LEU A 69 -5.71 -6.96 -4.52
N GLU A 70 -4.63 -7.37 -5.16
CA GLU A 70 -3.89 -8.57 -4.74
C GLU A 70 -2.85 -8.16 -3.70
N VAL A 71 -3.17 -8.40 -2.42
CA VAL A 71 -2.35 -7.96 -1.30
C VAL A 71 -1.67 -9.16 -0.64
N GLU A 72 -0.36 -9.03 -0.40
CA GLU A 72 0.39 -9.97 0.43
C GLU A 72 0.42 -9.41 1.85
N TYR A 73 -0.13 -10.15 2.80
CA TYR A 73 -0.21 -9.71 4.20
C TYR A 73 0.86 -10.41 5.02
N PHE A 74 1.59 -9.64 5.81
CA PHE A 74 2.66 -10.14 6.68
C PHE A 74 2.39 -9.75 8.13
N THR A 75 2.25 -10.73 8.99
CA THR A 75 2.02 -10.52 10.42
C THR A 75 3.35 -10.32 11.14
N SER A 76 3.38 -9.34 12.05
CA SER A 76 4.56 -9.13 12.87
C SER A 76 4.74 -10.27 13.87
N LEU A 77 5.92 -10.88 13.87
CA LEU A 77 6.25 -11.95 14.82
C LEU A 77 7.05 -11.42 16.00
N SER A 78 7.97 -10.50 15.76
CA SER A 78 8.76 -9.88 16.81
C SER A 78 9.33 -8.56 16.30
N GLY A 79 9.73 -7.71 17.23
CA GLY A 79 10.32 -6.43 16.91
C GLY A 79 10.05 -5.42 18.00
N PHE A 80 10.72 -4.28 17.89
CA PHE A 80 10.47 -3.16 18.78
C PHE A 80 10.71 -1.85 18.05
N GLN A 81 10.11 -0.80 18.59
CA GLN A 81 10.26 0.54 18.05
C GLN A 81 10.87 1.45 19.13
N ARG A 82 11.80 2.26 18.74
CA ARG A 82 12.44 3.24 19.62
C ARG A 82 11.98 4.65 19.28
#